data_9e1fc24c74e690f2a185834eaf2eaecf
#
_entry.id   9e1fc24c74e690f2a185834eaf2eaecf
#
_cell.length_a   1.000
_cell.length_b   1.000
_cell.length_c   1.000
_cell.angle_alpha   90.00
_cell.angle_beta   90.00
_cell.angle_gamma   90.00
#
_symmetry.space_group_name_H-M   'P 1'
#
loop_
_entity.id
_entity.type
_entity.pdbx_description
1 polymer ?
#
loop_
_entity_poly.entity_id
_entity_poly.type
_entity_poly.pdbx_seq_one_letter_code
_entity_poly.pdbx_strand_id
1 'polypeptide(L)'
;MTGTLSYPLVAALLACGAMPLMSQTWPFPWPEDRIAQYTARRASSHIVIDGRLDEVDWRAAERSPRFADLIAGRPGVHDTRAAVLWDDNNLYVGYWVEEPFVEATLTERDARIYTNNDVELFIAGRDAYYEFEMNAFGTIYEVFFIWENAFEPGGYARRPEFDRSRPGARPFNGVGFKQHPRGPRLGYWNWDMPGLETAVQVDGTINDNKDRDRGWTAEIRIPWRSLEPLAMPDGRALPPRDGDEWRMDFSRFNQYKEAAPAKDPGGWAWSPHGVWDSHIPELFTRVRFSTAPLRGR
;
A
#
# COMPACT_ATOMS: atom_id res chain seq x y z
N MET A 1 65.78 -58.72 16.59
CA MET A 1 64.49 -58.57 17.33
C MET A 1 64.00 -57.16 17.14
N THR A 2 63.16 -56.97 16.19
CA THR A 2 62.58 -55.68 15.83
C THR A 2 61.10 -55.66 16.19
N GLY A 3 60.79 -54.95 17.27
CA GLY A 3 59.40 -54.78 17.74
C GLY A 3 58.72 -53.63 16.99
N THR A 4 57.64 -53.92 16.27
CA THR A 4 56.76 -52.93 15.65
C THR A 4 55.69 -52.49 16.63
N LEU A 5 55.67 -51.22 16.98
CA LEU A 5 54.64 -50.58 17.77
C LEU A 5 53.49 -50.15 16.86
N SER A 6 52.30 -50.72 17.04
CA SER A 6 51.04 -50.32 16.38
C SER A 6 50.32 -49.31 17.25
N TYR A 7 50.02 -48.12 16.70
CA TYR A 7 49.12 -47.12 17.35
C TYR A 7 47.69 -47.26 16.83
N PRO A 8 46.68 -47.25 17.69
CA PRO A 8 45.30 -47.25 17.23
C PRO A 8 44.88 -45.86 16.75
N LEU A 9 44.31 -45.81 15.57
CA LEU A 9 43.66 -44.63 15.01
C LEU A 9 42.31 -44.41 15.70
N VAL A 10 42.19 -43.34 16.47
CA VAL A 10 40.90 -42.92 17.05
C VAL A 10 40.20 -42.02 16.03
N ALA A 11 39.15 -42.54 15.36
CA ALA A 11 38.28 -41.76 14.50
C ALA A 11 37.30 -40.95 15.36
N ALA A 12 37.48 -39.64 15.41
CA ALA A 12 36.51 -38.73 16.01
C ALA A 12 35.35 -38.49 15.03
N LEU A 13 34.19 -39.05 15.33
CA LEU A 13 32.93 -38.72 14.66
C LEU A 13 32.48 -37.32 15.08
N LEU A 14 32.66 -36.34 14.23
CA LEU A 14 32.01 -35.04 14.34
C LEU A 14 30.50 -35.19 14.07
N ALA A 15 29.71 -35.25 15.13
CA ALA A 15 28.26 -35.16 15.03
C ALA A 15 27.92 -33.69 14.66
N CYS A 16 27.62 -33.45 13.36
CA CYS A 16 27.07 -32.19 12.89
C CYS A 16 25.60 -32.12 13.35
N GLY A 17 25.38 -31.56 14.57
CA GLY A 17 24.04 -31.27 15.05
C GLY A 17 23.37 -30.23 14.14
N ALA A 18 22.37 -30.65 13.38
CA ALA A 18 21.48 -29.71 12.70
C ALA A 18 20.78 -28.87 13.78
N MET A 19 21.14 -27.58 13.89
CA MET A 19 20.34 -26.64 14.68
C MET A 19 18.95 -26.58 14.06
N PRO A 20 17.88 -26.69 14.86
CA PRO A 20 16.54 -26.48 14.35
C PRO A 20 16.47 -25.05 13.83
N LEU A 21 16.06 -24.88 12.55
CA LEU A 21 15.62 -23.59 12.04
C LEU A 21 14.49 -23.13 12.97
N MET A 22 14.77 -22.15 13.82
CA MET A 22 13.70 -21.46 14.54
C MET A 22 12.82 -20.83 13.46
N SER A 23 11.63 -21.34 13.28
CA SER A 23 10.56 -20.69 12.53
C SER A 23 10.41 -19.30 13.14
N GLN A 24 10.79 -18.30 12.40
CA GLN A 24 10.60 -16.90 12.81
C GLN A 24 9.08 -16.70 12.92
N THR A 25 8.59 -16.54 14.14
CA THR A 25 7.15 -16.31 14.37
C THR A 25 6.76 -15.01 13.69
N TRP A 26 5.67 -15.04 12.93
CA TRP A 26 5.08 -13.86 12.27
C TRP A 26 4.74 -12.79 13.32
N PRO A 27 5.39 -11.60 13.30
CA PRO A 27 5.30 -10.66 14.42
C PRO A 27 4.18 -9.62 14.24
N PHE A 28 3.39 -9.70 13.16
CA PHE A 28 2.41 -8.69 12.81
C PHE A 28 0.99 -9.05 13.29
N PRO A 29 0.13 -8.05 13.55
CA PRO A 29 -1.17 -8.28 14.19
C PRO A 29 -2.17 -9.07 13.34
N TRP A 30 -2.05 -9.04 12.00
CA TRP A 30 -2.94 -9.79 11.10
C TRP A 30 -2.22 -11.06 10.61
N PRO A 31 -2.91 -12.21 10.52
CA PRO A 31 -2.31 -13.45 10.05
C PRO A 31 -1.78 -13.38 8.62
N GLU A 32 -0.58 -13.90 8.37
CA GLU A 32 0.07 -13.84 7.06
C GLU A 32 -0.73 -14.55 5.95
N ASP A 33 -1.37 -15.66 6.28
CA ASP A 33 -2.20 -16.47 5.38
C ASP A 33 -3.55 -15.82 5.02
N ARG A 34 -3.90 -14.72 5.70
CA ARG A 34 -5.09 -13.91 5.42
C ARG A 34 -4.82 -12.62 4.66
N ILE A 35 -3.57 -12.34 4.31
CA ILE A 35 -3.24 -11.18 3.50
C ILE A 35 -3.88 -11.35 2.11
N ALA A 36 -4.60 -10.32 1.68
CA ALA A 36 -5.27 -10.31 0.39
C ALA A 36 -4.27 -10.46 -0.78
N GLN A 37 -4.72 -11.11 -1.84
CA GLN A 37 -3.95 -11.27 -3.09
C GLN A 37 -4.80 -10.79 -4.26
N TYR A 38 -4.15 -10.17 -5.23
CA TYR A 38 -4.81 -9.64 -6.42
C TYR A 38 -3.93 -9.81 -7.65
N THR A 39 -4.55 -9.96 -8.83
CA THR A 39 -3.84 -9.96 -10.11
C THR A 39 -4.20 -8.71 -10.89
N ALA A 40 -3.28 -7.76 -10.95
CA ALA A 40 -3.39 -6.58 -11.79
C ALA A 40 -3.18 -6.97 -13.26
N ARG A 41 -4.19 -6.73 -14.09
CA ARG A 41 -4.14 -7.01 -15.53
C ARG A 41 -3.66 -5.80 -16.30
N ARG A 42 -3.01 -6.08 -17.43
CA ARG A 42 -2.56 -5.02 -18.33
C ARG A 42 -3.76 -4.39 -19.04
N ALA A 43 -3.83 -3.06 -19.03
CA ALA A 43 -4.80 -2.31 -19.80
C ALA A 43 -4.55 -2.49 -21.30
N SER A 44 -5.63 -2.59 -22.07
CA SER A 44 -5.61 -2.79 -23.52
C SER A 44 -5.96 -1.51 -24.30
N SER A 45 -6.53 -0.52 -23.61
CA SER A 45 -6.93 0.77 -24.15
C SER A 45 -6.29 1.92 -23.38
N HIS A 46 -6.42 3.12 -23.93
CA HIS A 46 -6.01 4.34 -23.25
C HIS A 46 -6.96 4.63 -22.08
N ILE A 47 -6.40 4.87 -20.90
CA ILE A 47 -7.12 5.30 -19.70
C ILE A 47 -7.02 6.82 -19.62
N VAL A 48 -8.16 7.49 -19.52
CA VAL A 48 -8.28 8.95 -19.36
C VAL A 48 -8.55 9.23 -17.87
N ILE A 49 -7.72 10.02 -17.25
CA ILE A 49 -7.88 10.33 -15.82
C ILE A 49 -8.92 11.45 -15.69
N ASP A 50 -10.20 11.04 -15.60
CA ASP A 50 -11.33 11.96 -15.45
C ASP A 50 -12.23 11.61 -14.23
N GLY A 51 -11.85 10.60 -13.49
CA GLY A 51 -12.54 10.13 -12.29
C GLY A 51 -13.69 9.17 -12.56
N ARG A 52 -13.94 8.83 -13.83
CA ARG A 52 -15.07 7.98 -14.22
C ARG A 52 -14.63 6.57 -14.31
N LEU A 53 -14.46 5.71 -13.89
CA LEU A 53 -14.03 4.31 -14.07
C LEU A 53 -14.94 3.59 -15.08
N ASP A 54 -15.12 4.18 -16.28
CA ASP A 54 -16.08 3.70 -17.30
C ASP A 54 -15.43 3.26 -18.62
N GLU A 55 -14.10 3.30 -18.76
CA GLU A 55 -13.41 2.66 -19.87
C GLU A 55 -13.64 1.15 -19.89
N VAL A 56 -13.46 0.57 -21.06
CA VAL A 56 -13.65 -0.86 -21.27
C VAL A 56 -12.78 -1.69 -20.31
N ASP A 57 -11.57 -1.22 -20.05
CA ASP A 57 -10.64 -1.91 -19.16
C ASP A 57 -11.08 -1.84 -17.69
N TRP A 58 -11.58 -0.69 -17.20
CA TRP A 58 -12.16 -0.59 -15.85
C TRP A 58 -13.41 -1.45 -15.67
N ARG A 59 -14.27 -1.52 -16.69
CA ARG A 59 -15.46 -2.40 -16.66
C ARG A 59 -15.09 -3.88 -16.63
N ALA A 60 -13.98 -4.25 -17.26
CA ALA A 60 -13.48 -5.62 -17.32
C ALA A 60 -12.57 -5.97 -16.13
N ALA A 61 -12.03 -4.98 -15.41
CA ALA A 61 -11.18 -5.20 -14.25
C ALA A 61 -11.93 -5.93 -13.13
N GLU A 62 -11.26 -6.91 -12.52
CA GLU A 62 -11.76 -7.53 -11.31
C GLU A 62 -11.65 -6.53 -10.15
N ARG A 63 -12.78 -6.17 -9.57
CA ARG A 63 -12.79 -5.34 -8.37
C ARG A 63 -12.45 -6.17 -7.14
N SER A 64 -11.81 -5.55 -6.16
CA SER A 64 -11.62 -6.17 -4.85
C SER A 64 -12.94 -6.67 -4.26
N PRO A 65 -12.92 -7.56 -3.29
CA PRO A 65 -14.01 -7.69 -2.34
C PRO A 65 -14.31 -6.33 -1.70
N ARG A 66 -15.47 -6.20 -1.09
CA ARG A 66 -15.78 -5.07 -0.20
C ARG A 66 -14.69 -4.94 0.85
N PHE A 67 -14.20 -3.73 1.08
CA PHE A 67 -13.21 -3.49 2.12
C PHE A 67 -13.75 -3.90 3.49
N ALA A 68 -12.85 -4.37 4.31
CA ALA A 68 -13.15 -4.85 5.65
C ALA A 68 -12.57 -3.92 6.72
N ASP A 69 -13.22 -3.89 7.89
CA ASP A 69 -12.74 -3.21 9.08
C ASP A 69 -11.23 -3.47 9.29
N LEU A 70 -10.46 -2.41 9.36
CA LEU A 70 -9.00 -2.44 9.44
C LEU A 70 -8.49 -3.28 10.62
N ILE A 71 -9.23 -3.32 11.73
CA ILE A 71 -8.82 -4.03 12.95
C ILE A 71 -9.41 -5.44 12.98
N ALA A 72 -10.72 -5.56 12.82
CA ALA A 72 -11.44 -6.82 13.07
C ALA A 72 -11.69 -7.65 11.81
N GLY A 73 -11.47 -7.09 10.62
CA GLY A 73 -11.70 -7.78 9.35
C GLY A 73 -13.17 -8.09 9.04
N ARG A 74 -14.12 -7.41 9.69
CA ARG A 74 -15.55 -7.48 9.38
C ARG A 74 -15.85 -6.63 8.14
N PRO A 75 -16.86 -6.96 7.31
CA PRO A 75 -17.24 -6.10 6.19
C PRO A 75 -17.49 -4.66 6.66
N GLY A 76 -16.91 -3.68 5.96
CA GLY A 76 -17.12 -2.27 6.23
C GLY A 76 -18.62 -1.88 6.11
N VAL A 77 -19.04 -0.80 6.74
CA VAL A 77 -20.44 -0.35 6.72
C VAL A 77 -20.83 0.16 5.33
N HIS A 78 -19.94 0.92 4.68
CA HIS A 78 -20.14 1.39 3.31
C HIS A 78 -19.29 0.56 2.34
N ASP A 79 -19.85 0.23 1.17
CA ASP A 79 -19.14 -0.55 0.17
C ASP A 79 -18.01 0.30 -0.44
N THR A 80 -16.79 -0.13 -0.22
CA THR A 80 -15.62 0.42 -0.91
C THR A 80 -14.88 -0.71 -1.58
N ARG A 81 -14.48 -0.46 -2.83
CA ARG A 81 -13.72 -1.43 -3.64
C ARG A 81 -12.65 -0.71 -4.42
N ALA A 82 -11.60 -1.42 -4.74
CA ALA A 82 -10.56 -0.94 -5.63
C ALA A 82 -10.26 -1.95 -6.73
N ALA A 83 -9.60 -1.47 -7.78
CA ALA A 83 -8.98 -2.30 -8.80
C ALA A 83 -7.67 -1.66 -9.26
N VAL A 84 -6.78 -2.48 -9.79
CA VAL A 84 -5.48 -2.06 -10.30
C VAL A 84 -5.35 -2.50 -11.74
N LEU A 85 -4.97 -1.58 -12.61
CA LEU A 85 -4.56 -1.81 -13.99
C LEU A 85 -3.17 -1.25 -14.20
N TRP A 86 -2.54 -1.62 -15.31
CA TRP A 86 -1.22 -1.12 -15.66
C TRP A 86 -0.95 -1.23 -17.16
N ASP A 87 -0.02 -0.40 -17.66
CA ASP A 87 0.53 -0.50 -19.01
C ASP A 87 2.06 -0.33 -18.99
N ASP A 88 2.68 -0.11 -20.14
CA ASP A 88 4.14 0.07 -20.22
C ASP A 88 4.65 1.35 -19.54
N ASN A 89 3.78 2.31 -19.29
CA ASN A 89 4.17 3.62 -18.79
C ASN A 89 3.68 3.89 -17.36
N ASN A 90 2.52 3.32 -16.97
CA ASN A 90 1.81 3.75 -15.79
C ASN A 90 1.19 2.57 -15.01
N LEU A 91 1.09 2.78 -13.72
CA LEU A 91 0.17 2.10 -12.82
C LEU A 91 -1.13 2.92 -12.73
N TYR A 92 -2.28 2.25 -12.74
CA TYR A 92 -3.59 2.86 -12.56
C TYR A 92 -4.30 2.23 -11.38
N VAL A 93 -4.90 3.04 -10.52
CA VAL A 93 -5.73 2.58 -9.40
C VAL A 93 -7.07 3.27 -9.44
N GLY A 94 -8.15 2.49 -9.37
CA GLY A 94 -9.51 3.00 -9.31
C GLY A 94 -10.20 2.59 -8.01
N TYR A 95 -10.94 3.53 -7.41
CA TYR A 95 -11.77 3.30 -6.24
C TYR A 95 -13.24 3.55 -6.56
N TRP A 96 -14.11 2.69 -6.06
CA TRP A 96 -15.57 2.87 -6.01
C TRP A 96 -15.96 2.99 -4.54
N VAL A 97 -16.46 4.14 -4.16
CA VAL A 97 -16.73 4.51 -2.75
C VAL A 97 -18.21 4.79 -2.56
N GLU A 98 -18.92 3.90 -1.86
CA GLU A 98 -20.27 4.21 -1.36
C GLU A 98 -20.14 5.18 -0.19
N GLU A 99 -20.75 6.35 -0.32
CA GLU A 99 -20.78 7.37 0.73
C GLU A 99 -22.11 8.10 0.70
N PRO A 100 -23.04 7.78 1.62
CA PRO A 100 -24.39 8.34 1.62
C PRO A 100 -24.45 9.84 1.86
N PHE A 101 -23.41 10.42 2.43
CA PHE A 101 -23.24 11.85 2.68
C PHE A 101 -21.79 12.20 2.38
N VAL A 102 -21.57 12.64 1.14
CA VAL A 102 -20.21 12.94 0.67
C VAL A 102 -19.73 14.24 1.32
N GLU A 103 -18.66 14.11 2.08
CA GLU A 103 -18.11 15.22 2.86
C GLU A 103 -16.62 15.41 2.62
N ALA A 104 -16.22 16.66 2.38
CA ALA A 104 -14.83 17.06 2.32
C ALA A 104 -14.70 18.53 2.74
N THR A 105 -13.61 18.89 3.40
CA THR A 105 -13.38 20.27 3.88
C THR A 105 -11.99 20.81 3.54
N LEU A 106 -11.04 19.93 3.29
CA LEU A 106 -9.65 20.30 3.01
C LEU A 106 -9.44 20.45 1.50
N THR A 107 -8.91 21.61 1.09
CA THR A 107 -8.71 22.00 -0.31
C THR A 107 -7.25 22.26 -0.67
N GLU A 108 -6.38 22.38 0.36
CA GLU A 108 -4.96 22.66 0.15
C GLU A 108 -4.19 21.34 0.03
N ARG A 109 -3.31 21.23 -0.98
CA ARG A 109 -2.39 20.10 -1.11
C ARG A 109 -1.59 19.90 0.19
N ASP A 110 -1.37 18.64 0.56
CA ASP A 110 -0.66 18.22 1.76
C ASP A 110 -1.31 18.68 3.08
N ALA A 111 -2.56 19.18 3.03
CA ALA A 111 -3.38 19.25 4.23
C ALA A 111 -3.56 17.83 4.81
N ARG A 112 -3.90 17.74 6.08
CA ARG A 112 -4.05 16.45 6.80
C ARG A 112 -5.29 15.70 6.33
N ILE A 113 -5.25 15.14 5.12
CA ILE A 113 -6.39 14.47 4.47
C ILE A 113 -6.96 13.35 5.34
N TYR A 114 -6.13 12.62 6.08
CA TYR A 114 -6.57 11.62 7.08
C TYR A 114 -7.53 12.16 8.17
N THR A 115 -7.82 13.46 8.21
CA THR A 115 -8.86 14.06 9.06
C THR A 115 -10.17 14.32 8.30
N ASN A 116 -10.24 13.98 7.00
CA ASN A 116 -11.45 13.98 6.18
C ASN A 116 -11.92 12.54 5.91
N ASN A 117 -13.04 12.39 5.17
CA ASN A 117 -13.33 11.15 4.48
C ASN A 117 -12.39 11.04 3.28
N ASP A 118 -11.68 9.94 3.15
CA ASP A 118 -10.64 9.77 2.14
C ASP A 118 -10.53 8.33 1.63
N VAL A 119 -9.75 8.16 0.59
CA VAL A 119 -9.14 6.90 0.20
C VAL A 119 -7.64 7.02 0.29
N GLU A 120 -6.98 5.95 0.68
CA GLU A 120 -5.54 5.89 0.81
C GLU A 120 -4.96 4.79 -0.08
N LEU A 121 -3.78 5.05 -0.62
CA LEU A 121 -2.96 4.10 -1.35
C LEU A 121 -1.55 4.10 -0.79
N PHE A 122 -1.07 2.94 -0.35
CA PHE A 122 0.34 2.79 -0.03
C PHE A 122 0.99 1.85 -1.05
N ILE A 123 2.23 2.15 -1.42
CA ILE A 123 3.03 1.30 -2.33
C ILE A 123 4.37 1.02 -1.66
N ALA A 124 4.67 -0.26 -1.43
CA ALA A 124 5.89 -0.64 -0.74
C ALA A 124 6.98 -1.17 -1.67
N GLY A 125 8.17 -0.59 -1.53
CA GLY A 125 9.45 -1.20 -1.92
C GLY A 125 10.02 -2.06 -0.79
N ARG A 126 11.25 -2.56 -0.98
CA ARG A 126 11.97 -3.30 0.07
C ARG A 126 12.33 -2.40 1.26
N ASP A 127 12.80 -1.19 0.98
CA ASP A 127 13.46 -0.33 1.97
C ASP A 127 12.71 0.98 2.25
N ALA A 128 11.63 1.22 1.54
CA ALA A 128 10.80 2.40 1.64
C ALA A 128 9.35 2.08 1.24
N TYR A 129 8.44 2.98 1.56
CA TYR A 129 7.08 2.95 1.03
C TYR A 129 6.56 4.38 0.82
N TYR A 130 5.62 4.50 -0.09
CA TYR A 130 4.92 5.72 -0.43
C TYR A 130 3.51 5.66 0.15
N GLU A 131 3.03 6.78 0.66
CA GLU A 131 1.67 7.02 1.14
C GLU A 131 1.03 8.10 0.29
N PHE A 132 -0.21 7.87 -0.09
CA PHE A 132 -1.06 8.78 -0.81
C PHE A 132 -2.46 8.76 -0.19
N GLU A 133 -3.04 9.93 0.03
CA GLU A 133 -4.42 10.09 0.48
C GLU A 133 -5.15 11.08 -0.42
N MET A 134 -6.45 10.89 -0.61
CA MET A 134 -7.28 11.78 -1.41
C MET A 134 -8.72 11.83 -0.90
N ASN A 135 -9.26 13.04 -0.74
CA ASN A 135 -10.67 13.26 -0.39
C ASN A 135 -11.56 13.46 -1.64
N ALA A 136 -12.87 13.62 -1.42
CA ALA A 136 -13.85 13.77 -2.50
C ALA A 136 -13.73 15.08 -3.29
N PHE A 137 -12.96 16.09 -2.84
CA PHE A 137 -12.59 17.25 -3.64
C PHE A 137 -11.45 16.96 -4.63
N GLY A 138 -10.79 15.80 -4.51
CA GLY A 138 -9.55 15.50 -5.22
C GLY A 138 -8.33 16.17 -4.61
N THR A 139 -8.44 16.68 -3.39
CA THR A 139 -7.28 17.19 -2.64
C THR A 139 -6.45 16.02 -2.17
N ILE A 140 -5.15 16.10 -2.39
CA ILE A 140 -4.21 15.02 -2.10
C ILE A 140 -3.20 15.39 -1.02
N TYR A 141 -2.72 14.35 -0.35
CA TYR A 141 -1.63 14.38 0.62
C TYR A 141 -0.68 13.22 0.30
N GLU A 142 0.61 13.47 0.43
CA GLU A 142 1.63 12.50 0.06
C GLU A 142 2.78 12.50 1.07
N VAL A 143 3.31 11.30 1.37
CA VAL A 143 4.53 11.13 2.16
C VAL A 143 5.36 9.98 1.60
N PHE A 144 6.67 10.16 1.57
CA PHE A 144 7.60 9.09 1.27
C PHE A 144 8.33 8.65 2.53
N PHE A 145 8.25 7.38 2.90
CA PHE A 145 8.88 6.83 4.10
C PHE A 145 10.04 5.91 3.75
N ILE A 146 11.17 6.10 4.44
CA ILE A 146 12.36 5.26 4.32
C ILE A 146 12.68 4.65 5.68
N TRP A 147 12.90 3.33 5.74
CA TRP A 147 13.36 2.69 6.96
C TRP A 147 14.74 3.23 7.34
N GLU A 148 14.92 3.67 8.60
CA GLU A 148 16.19 4.28 9.01
C GLU A 148 17.39 3.35 8.80
N ASN A 149 17.23 2.06 9.06
CA ASN A 149 18.28 1.06 8.84
C ASN A 149 18.62 0.82 7.36
N ALA A 150 17.78 1.28 6.45
CA ALA A 150 17.98 1.14 5.01
C ALA A 150 18.40 2.46 4.33
N PHE A 151 18.44 3.58 5.04
CA PHE A 151 18.71 4.89 4.45
C PHE A 151 20.06 4.96 3.73
N GLU A 152 21.14 4.52 4.37
CA GLU A 152 22.47 4.46 3.77
C GLU A 152 22.62 3.27 2.81
N PRO A 153 22.33 2.00 3.22
CA PRO A 153 22.51 0.85 2.35
C PRO A 153 21.62 0.87 1.11
N GLY A 154 20.39 1.41 1.23
CA GLY A 154 19.45 1.55 0.12
C GLY A 154 19.80 2.67 -0.86
N GLY A 155 20.83 3.46 -0.59
CA GLY A 155 21.30 4.51 -1.48
C GLY A 155 20.58 5.85 -1.38
N TYR A 156 19.61 5.99 -0.48
CA TYR A 156 18.80 7.21 -0.32
C TYR A 156 19.64 8.41 0.13
N ALA A 157 20.68 8.20 0.94
CA ALA A 157 21.57 9.25 1.40
C ALA A 157 22.28 10.01 0.28
N ARG A 158 22.35 9.45 -0.93
CA ARG A 158 22.98 10.09 -2.11
C ARG A 158 21.98 10.85 -2.99
N ARG A 159 20.71 10.87 -2.61
CA ARG A 159 19.64 11.48 -3.39
C ARG A 159 19.20 12.79 -2.76
N PRO A 160 19.27 13.93 -3.49
CA PRO A 160 18.95 15.25 -2.94
C PRO A 160 17.51 15.36 -2.43
N GLU A 161 16.56 14.64 -3.04
CA GLU A 161 15.16 14.61 -2.62
C GLU A 161 14.96 13.97 -1.26
N PHE A 162 15.92 13.17 -0.75
CA PHE A 162 15.89 12.54 0.55
C PHE A 162 16.94 13.09 1.52
N ASP A 163 17.41 14.32 1.32
CA ASP A 163 18.26 15.00 2.29
C ASP A 163 17.50 15.18 3.62
N ARG A 164 18.09 14.68 4.70
CA ARG A 164 17.50 14.72 6.07
C ARG A 164 17.33 16.14 6.62
N SER A 165 18.04 17.12 6.05
CA SER A 165 17.93 18.54 6.45
C SER A 165 16.75 19.26 5.81
N ARG A 166 16.06 18.64 4.84
CA ARG A 166 14.93 19.29 4.17
C ARG A 166 13.77 19.56 5.14
N PRO A 167 13.08 20.69 4.96
CA PRO A 167 11.80 20.91 5.63
C PRO A 167 10.86 19.73 5.35
N GLY A 168 10.17 19.25 6.38
CA GLY A 168 9.28 18.09 6.25
C GLY A 168 9.94 16.73 6.48
N ALA A 169 11.27 16.61 6.46
CA ALA A 169 11.95 15.37 6.84
C ALA A 169 11.90 15.21 8.38
N ARG A 170 11.27 14.12 8.86
CA ARG A 170 11.16 13.87 10.32
C ARG A 170 10.98 12.39 10.64
N PRO A 171 11.40 11.95 11.85
CA PRO A 171 11.17 10.57 12.30
C PRO A 171 9.68 10.23 12.39
N PHE A 172 9.36 8.99 12.05
CA PHE A 172 8.02 8.43 12.16
C PHE A 172 8.09 6.99 12.70
N ASN A 173 7.18 6.63 13.59
CA ASN A 173 7.18 5.31 14.22
C ASN A 173 5.79 4.63 14.21
N GLY A 174 5.03 4.82 13.13
CA GLY A 174 3.67 4.29 12.99
C GLY A 174 2.62 5.07 13.78
N VAL A 175 1.36 4.74 13.53
CA VAL A 175 0.18 5.32 14.20
C VAL A 175 -0.23 4.46 15.39
N GLY A 176 -0.58 3.20 15.18
CA GLY A 176 -1.02 2.25 16.20
C GLY A 176 -0.01 1.14 16.50
N PHE A 177 0.81 0.75 15.54
CA PHE A 177 1.84 -0.30 15.67
C PHE A 177 3.23 0.31 15.83
N LYS A 178 3.55 0.73 17.07
CA LYS A 178 4.78 1.48 17.39
C LYS A 178 6.06 0.63 17.45
N GLN A 179 5.94 -0.70 17.53
CA GLN A 179 7.07 -1.62 17.72
C GLN A 179 7.31 -2.46 16.45
N HIS A 180 7.43 -1.79 15.31
CA HIS A 180 7.71 -2.48 14.06
C HIS A 180 9.12 -3.14 14.13
N PRO A 181 9.30 -4.42 13.73
CA PRO A 181 10.58 -5.13 13.85
C PRO A 181 11.76 -4.45 13.11
N ARG A 182 11.47 -3.70 12.05
CA ARG A 182 12.49 -2.91 11.32
C ARG A 182 12.88 -1.60 12.00
N GLY A 183 12.18 -1.22 13.08
CA GLY A 183 12.42 0.05 13.77
C GLY A 183 11.74 1.26 13.14
N PRO A 184 12.28 2.47 13.41
CA PRO A 184 11.71 3.72 12.94
C PRO A 184 11.92 3.95 11.44
N ARG A 185 11.18 4.93 10.91
CA ARG A 185 11.26 5.43 9.55
C ARG A 185 11.58 6.91 9.58
N LEU A 186 12.15 7.40 8.48
CA LEU A 186 12.23 8.81 8.17
C LEU A 186 11.17 9.11 7.12
N GLY A 187 10.22 9.99 7.45
CA GLY A 187 9.17 10.43 6.52
C GLY A 187 9.53 11.77 5.89
N TYR A 188 9.17 11.95 4.63
CA TYR A 188 9.38 13.15 3.83
C TYR A 188 8.01 13.72 3.42
N TRP A 189 7.49 14.64 4.19
CA TRP A 189 6.17 15.28 4.01
C TRP A 189 6.12 16.34 2.91
N ASN A 190 7.25 16.71 2.35
CA ASN A 190 7.35 17.64 1.22
C ASN A 190 7.84 16.91 -0.03
N TRP A 191 7.54 15.62 -0.16
CA TRP A 191 7.89 14.84 -1.32
C TRP A 191 6.63 14.58 -2.15
N ASP A 192 6.68 14.97 -3.42
CA ASP A 192 5.59 14.81 -4.36
C ASP A 192 5.94 13.73 -5.39
N MET A 193 4.96 12.88 -5.74
CA MET A 193 5.12 11.87 -6.80
C MET A 193 5.19 12.55 -8.17
N PRO A 194 6.35 12.50 -8.88
CA PRO A 194 6.46 13.18 -10.16
C PRO A 194 5.49 12.61 -11.20
N GLY A 195 4.67 13.46 -11.80
CA GLY A 195 3.74 13.08 -12.86
C GLY A 195 2.53 12.26 -12.39
N LEU A 196 2.25 12.26 -11.08
CA LEU A 196 0.98 11.79 -10.55
C LEU A 196 -0.18 12.56 -11.18
N GLU A 197 -1.20 11.85 -11.61
CA GLU A 197 -2.48 12.44 -12.05
C GLU A 197 -3.62 11.74 -11.32
N THR A 198 -4.58 12.55 -10.87
CA THR A 198 -5.75 12.07 -10.13
C THR A 198 -7.01 12.79 -10.57
N ALA A 199 -8.13 12.11 -10.48
CA ALA A 199 -9.45 12.70 -10.70
C ALA A 199 -10.49 12.03 -9.80
N VAL A 200 -11.54 12.79 -9.48
CA VAL A 200 -12.68 12.33 -8.69
C VAL A 200 -13.97 12.64 -9.46
N GLN A 201 -14.90 11.71 -9.44
CA GLN A 201 -16.28 11.94 -9.91
C GLN A 201 -17.23 11.65 -8.75
N VAL A 202 -17.99 12.65 -8.33
CA VAL A 202 -19.02 12.50 -7.28
C VAL A 202 -20.38 12.20 -7.91
N ASP A 203 -21.08 11.21 -7.37
CA ASP A 203 -22.48 10.88 -7.68
C ASP A 203 -23.35 11.30 -6.49
N GLY A 204 -23.58 12.61 -6.42
CA GLY A 204 -24.25 13.30 -5.31
C GLY A 204 -23.80 14.75 -5.19
N THR A 205 -23.87 15.29 -3.99
CA THR A 205 -23.52 16.67 -3.65
C THR A 205 -22.59 16.71 -2.46
N ILE A 206 -21.42 17.35 -2.61
CA ILE A 206 -20.45 17.43 -1.52
C ILE A 206 -20.96 18.45 -0.48
N ASN A 207 -20.98 18.05 0.80
CA ASN A 207 -21.35 18.88 1.95
C ASN A 207 -22.82 19.36 1.97
N ASP A 208 -23.71 18.75 1.21
CA ASP A 208 -25.16 19.00 1.32
C ASP A 208 -25.90 17.72 1.71
N ASN A 209 -26.17 17.56 2.99
CA ASN A 209 -26.77 16.36 3.58
C ASN A 209 -28.32 16.40 3.57
N LYS A 210 -28.94 17.22 2.69
CA LYS A 210 -30.41 17.27 2.55
C LYS A 210 -30.95 16.08 1.77
N ASP A 211 -30.16 15.50 0.91
CA ASP A 211 -30.43 14.29 0.16
C ASP A 211 -29.37 13.22 0.44
N ARG A 212 -29.58 12.04 -0.09
CA ARG A 212 -28.67 10.93 0.08
C ARG A 212 -27.88 10.71 -1.19
N ASP A 213 -26.57 10.81 -1.07
CA ASP A 213 -25.63 10.55 -2.16
C ASP A 213 -25.48 9.04 -2.45
N ARG A 214 -24.93 8.72 -3.59
CA ARG A 214 -24.45 7.36 -3.88
C ARG A 214 -23.00 7.18 -3.48
N GLY A 215 -22.19 8.23 -3.62
CA GLY A 215 -20.79 8.23 -3.27
C GLY A 215 -19.91 8.86 -4.35
N TRP A 216 -18.73 8.34 -4.53
CA TRP A 216 -17.76 8.88 -5.49
C TRP A 216 -16.82 7.82 -6.01
N THR A 217 -16.15 8.13 -7.11
CA THR A 217 -15.06 7.34 -7.66
C THR A 217 -13.79 8.15 -7.68
N ALA A 218 -12.67 7.49 -7.49
CA ALA A 218 -11.34 8.07 -7.58
C ALA A 218 -10.53 7.32 -8.61
N GLU A 219 -9.77 8.05 -9.41
CA GLU A 219 -8.89 7.51 -10.42
C GLU A 219 -7.50 8.09 -10.29
N ILE A 220 -6.50 7.23 -10.26
CA ILE A 220 -5.11 7.58 -9.98
C ILE A 220 -4.22 6.98 -11.06
N ARG A 221 -3.33 7.80 -11.64
CA ARG A 221 -2.28 7.38 -12.57
C ARG A 221 -0.91 7.72 -12.02
N ILE A 222 -0.05 6.72 -11.87
CA ILE A 222 1.32 6.88 -11.40
C ILE A 222 2.28 6.39 -12.50
N PRO A 223 3.16 7.25 -13.05
CA PRO A 223 4.18 6.81 -13.99
C PRO A 223 5.17 5.83 -13.33
N TRP A 224 5.47 4.70 -13.97
CA TRP A 224 6.42 3.73 -13.44
C TRP A 224 7.77 4.34 -13.07
N ARG A 225 8.28 5.28 -13.89
CA ARG A 225 9.54 5.98 -13.61
C ARG A 225 9.56 6.69 -12.25
N SER A 226 8.39 7.10 -11.76
CA SER A 226 8.26 7.83 -10.49
C SER A 226 8.31 6.92 -9.27
N LEU A 227 8.14 5.61 -9.48
CA LEU A 227 8.32 4.57 -8.47
C LEU A 227 9.77 4.05 -8.39
N GLU A 228 10.70 4.66 -9.16
CA GLU A 228 12.12 4.28 -9.13
C GLU A 228 12.71 4.27 -7.71
N PRO A 229 12.44 5.23 -6.82
CA PRO A 229 12.96 5.19 -5.46
C PRO A 229 12.51 3.96 -4.64
N LEU A 230 11.36 3.38 -4.95
CA LEU A 230 10.87 2.14 -4.32
C LEU A 230 11.49 0.89 -4.97
N ALA A 231 11.77 0.96 -6.27
CA ALA A 231 12.27 -0.17 -7.06
C ALA A 231 13.79 -0.34 -6.97
N MET A 232 14.53 0.76 -6.86
CA MET A 232 16.00 0.81 -6.90
C MET A 232 16.69 -0.15 -5.90
N PRO A 233 16.28 -0.23 -4.61
CA PRO A 233 17.03 -0.99 -3.62
C PRO A 233 17.08 -2.49 -3.87
N ASP A 234 16.09 -3.07 -4.53
CA ASP A 234 16.03 -4.50 -4.86
C ASP A 234 16.02 -4.78 -6.37
N GLY A 235 16.21 -3.75 -7.20
CA GLY A 235 16.34 -3.89 -8.64
C GLY A 235 15.07 -4.34 -9.34
N ARG A 236 13.90 -3.98 -8.81
CA ARG A 236 12.61 -4.29 -9.45
C ARG A 236 12.53 -3.66 -10.83
N ALA A 237 11.92 -4.40 -11.76
CA ALA A 237 11.67 -3.87 -13.09
C ALA A 237 10.59 -2.78 -13.09
N LEU A 238 10.77 -1.75 -13.90
CA LEU A 238 9.80 -0.69 -14.17
C LEU A 238 9.66 -0.49 -15.69
N PRO A 239 8.51 -0.86 -16.28
CA PRO A 239 7.34 -1.48 -15.66
C PRO A 239 7.62 -2.87 -15.11
N PRO A 240 6.75 -3.41 -14.24
CA PRO A 240 6.83 -4.79 -13.76
C PRO A 240 6.79 -5.80 -14.91
N ARG A 241 7.42 -6.94 -14.70
CA ARG A 241 7.33 -8.10 -15.61
C ARG A 241 6.12 -8.95 -15.27
N ASP A 242 5.71 -9.79 -16.21
CA ASP A 242 4.68 -10.79 -15.94
C ASP A 242 5.08 -11.67 -14.75
N GLY A 243 4.21 -11.73 -13.74
CA GLY A 243 4.43 -12.47 -12.50
C GLY A 243 5.12 -11.71 -11.37
N ASP A 244 5.66 -10.52 -11.61
CA ASP A 244 6.22 -9.68 -10.53
C ASP A 244 5.14 -9.33 -9.52
N GLU A 245 5.53 -9.24 -8.24
CA GLU A 245 4.62 -8.93 -7.13
C GLU A 245 5.10 -7.68 -6.38
N TRP A 246 4.17 -6.78 -6.14
CA TRP A 246 4.35 -5.62 -5.27
C TRP A 246 3.35 -5.66 -4.11
N ARG A 247 3.66 -5.02 -3.01
CA ARG A 247 2.76 -4.86 -1.89
C ARG A 247 2.14 -3.48 -1.92
N MET A 248 0.81 -3.43 -1.92
CA MET A 248 0.04 -2.18 -1.94
C MET A 248 -1.09 -2.26 -0.92
N ASP A 249 -1.26 -1.21 -0.14
CA ASP A 249 -2.47 -1.06 0.67
C ASP A 249 -3.48 -0.18 -0.03
N PHE A 250 -4.74 -0.53 0.17
CA PHE A 250 -5.90 0.21 -0.32
C PHE A 250 -6.84 0.33 0.87
N SER A 251 -6.95 1.54 1.39
CA SER A 251 -7.78 1.81 2.55
C SER A 251 -8.70 2.99 2.33
N ARG A 252 -9.62 3.17 3.24
CA ARG A 252 -10.57 4.26 3.29
C ARG A 252 -10.86 4.60 4.73
N PHE A 253 -10.92 5.90 5.04
CA PHE A 253 -11.37 6.38 6.33
C PHE A 253 -12.61 7.25 6.20
N ASN A 254 -13.49 7.17 7.20
CA ASN A 254 -14.71 7.94 7.29
C ASN A 254 -14.79 8.59 8.68
N GLN A 255 -14.81 9.90 8.71
CA GLN A 255 -14.80 10.71 9.93
C GLN A 255 -16.26 11.01 10.36
N TYR A 256 -17.06 10.03 10.61
CA TYR A 256 -18.47 10.20 10.93
C TYR A 256 -18.77 11.50 11.68
N LYS A 257 -19.49 12.44 11.06
CA LYS A 257 -19.99 13.66 11.74
C LYS A 257 -21.11 13.34 12.72
N GLU A 258 -21.90 12.33 12.40
CA GLU A 258 -22.89 11.74 13.30
C GLU A 258 -22.27 10.57 14.06
N ALA A 259 -22.97 10.06 15.06
CA ALA A 259 -22.49 8.90 15.80
C ALA A 259 -22.20 7.73 14.86
N ALA A 260 -20.98 7.23 14.88
CA ALA A 260 -20.58 6.06 14.10
C ALA A 260 -21.55 4.90 14.41
N PRO A 261 -21.89 4.08 13.39
CA PRO A 261 -22.61 2.84 13.63
C PRO A 261 -21.92 2.01 14.71
N ALA A 262 -22.67 1.42 15.62
CA ALA A 262 -22.12 0.66 16.73
C ALA A 262 -21.07 -0.36 16.24
N LYS A 263 -19.86 -0.30 16.79
CA LYS A 263 -18.72 -1.17 16.49
C LYS A 263 -18.04 -0.95 15.12
N ASP A 264 -18.31 0.17 14.44
CA ASP A 264 -17.55 0.54 13.25
C ASP A 264 -16.52 1.63 13.58
N PRO A 265 -15.21 1.36 13.40
CA PRO A 265 -14.17 2.35 13.68
C PRO A 265 -14.05 3.45 12.60
N GLY A 266 -14.70 3.29 11.44
CA GLY A 266 -14.59 4.22 10.31
C GLY A 266 -13.33 4.05 9.47
N GLY A 267 -12.61 2.95 9.63
CA GLY A 267 -11.44 2.63 8.80
C GLY A 267 -11.55 1.23 8.22
N TRP A 268 -11.45 1.12 6.90
CA TRP A 268 -11.57 -0.14 6.17
C TRP A 268 -10.43 -0.27 5.16
N ALA A 269 -9.95 -1.49 4.98
CA ALA A 269 -8.93 -1.81 4.00
C ALA A 269 -9.28 -3.05 3.17
N TRP A 270 -8.65 -3.17 2.02
CA TRP A 270 -8.72 -4.40 1.24
C TRP A 270 -8.12 -5.58 2.01
N SER A 271 -6.93 -5.39 2.58
CA SER A 271 -6.30 -6.35 3.50
C SER A 271 -6.35 -5.76 4.92
N PRO A 272 -7.10 -6.34 5.87
CA PRO A 272 -7.09 -5.85 7.25
C PRO A 272 -5.72 -5.93 7.90
N HIS A 273 -5.45 -5.04 8.85
CA HIS A 273 -4.16 -4.97 9.54
C HIS A 273 -4.17 -5.52 10.97
N GLY A 274 -5.36 -5.72 11.57
CA GLY A 274 -5.48 -6.17 12.95
C GLY A 274 -5.18 -5.09 13.99
N VAL A 275 -4.91 -3.87 13.56
CA VAL A 275 -4.58 -2.69 14.35
C VAL A 275 -4.96 -1.44 13.58
N TRP A 276 -5.19 -0.32 14.28
CA TRP A 276 -5.45 0.99 13.66
C TRP A 276 -4.13 1.62 13.18
N ASP A 277 -3.58 1.08 12.08
CA ASP A 277 -2.35 1.57 11.46
C ASP A 277 -2.21 1.02 10.03
N SER A 278 -2.16 1.89 9.03
CA SER A 278 -1.89 1.53 7.63
C SER A 278 -0.40 1.42 7.31
N HIS A 279 0.50 1.76 8.23
CA HIS A 279 1.94 1.81 7.99
C HIS A 279 2.67 0.49 8.30
N ILE A 280 2.12 -0.64 7.85
CA ILE A 280 2.70 -1.98 8.05
C ILE A 280 2.80 -2.68 6.68
N PRO A 281 3.87 -2.41 5.90
CA PRO A 281 4.00 -2.93 4.53
C PRO A 281 3.88 -4.46 4.39
N GLU A 282 4.18 -5.19 5.45
CA GLU A 282 4.05 -6.65 5.48
C GLU A 282 2.59 -7.12 5.41
N LEU A 283 1.63 -6.25 5.76
CA LEU A 283 0.19 -6.54 5.74
C LEU A 283 -0.53 -6.05 4.47
N PHE A 284 0.17 -5.35 3.61
CA PHE A 284 -0.39 -4.86 2.35
C PHE A 284 -0.80 -6.00 1.42
N THR A 285 -1.86 -5.76 0.64
CA THR A 285 -2.31 -6.66 -0.42
C THR A 285 -1.15 -7.02 -1.36
N ARG A 286 -0.99 -8.29 -1.67
CA ARG A 286 -0.02 -8.79 -2.65
C ARG A 286 -0.60 -8.61 -4.06
N VAL A 287 -0.09 -7.65 -4.81
CA VAL A 287 -0.51 -7.32 -6.17
C VAL A 287 0.46 -7.94 -7.16
N ARG A 288 0.00 -8.98 -7.85
CA ARG A 288 0.77 -9.64 -8.91
C ARG A 288 0.41 -9.04 -10.26
N PHE A 289 1.40 -8.64 -11.01
CA PHE A 289 1.23 -8.10 -12.36
C PHE A 289 1.13 -9.21 -13.40
N SER A 290 0.18 -9.07 -14.32
CA SER A 290 -0.01 -10.07 -15.38
C SER A 290 -0.24 -9.41 -16.73
N THR A 291 0.50 -9.89 -17.74
CA THR A 291 0.33 -9.52 -19.14
C THR A 291 -0.84 -10.25 -19.82
N ALA A 292 -1.44 -11.24 -19.13
CA ALA A 292 -2.60 -11.91 -19.68
C ALA A 292 -3.76 -10.90 -19.87
N PRO A 293 -4.51 -11.00 -20.99
CA PRO A 293 -5.56 -10.04 -21.31
C PRO A 293 -6.67 -10.03 -20.25
N LEU A 294 -7.32 -8.87 -20.12
CA LEU A 294 -8.59 -8.77 -19.40
C LEU A 294 -9.59 -9.73 -20.03
N ARG A 295 -10.23 -10.56 -19.22
CA ARG A 295 -11.30 -11.43 -19.72
C ARG A 295 -12.55 -10.56 -19.86
N GLY A 296 -13.03 -10.37 -21.11
CA GLY A 296 -14.36 -9.79 -21.35
C GLY A 296 -15.42 -10.59 -20.57
N ARG A 297 -16.27 -9.89 -19.87
CA ARG A 297 -17.47 -10.48 -19.23
C ARG A 297 -18.54 -10.76 -20.26
#